data_80ff17ed76fac5f323a7e6cb964302ea
#
_entry.id   80ff17ed76fac5f323a7e6cb964302ea
#
_cell.length_a   1.000
_cell.length_b   1.000
_cell.length_c   1.000
_cell.angle_alpha   90.00
_cell.angle_beta   90.00
_cell.angle_gamma   90.00
#
_symmetry.space_group_name_H-M   'P 1'
#
loop_
_entity.id
_entity.type
_entity.pdbx_description
1 polymer ?
#
loop_
_entity_poly.entity_id
_entity_poly.type
_entity_poly.pdbx_seq_one_letter_code
_entity_poly.pdbx_strand_id
1 'polypeptide(L)'
;VLKKGLFEHGFFDVICCFHTLDHIIDLESFIIEIKSLLNKNGQIFFIVHDTNGLSVKLLGEKSPIFDVEHIFLFNKKSLNKFLKKNGFSNTRVFSILNTYPLFYWLKIFPIPNILKTQLIKIFELSKLGYIPFSLRAGNIGVVASKRQKE
;
A
#
# COMPACT_ATOMS: atom_id res chain seq x y z
N VAL A 1 2.45 -17.45 -0.46
CA VAL A 1 3.89 -17.35 -0.73
C VAL A 1 4.17 -17.93 -2.10
N LEU A 2 4.83 -17.18 -3.00
CA LEU A 2 5.30 -17.66 -4.29
C LEU A 2 6.23 -18.87 -4.05
N LYS A 3 5.87 -20.03 -4.59
CA LYS A 3 6.77 -21.19 -4.55
C LYS A 3 7.84 -21.00 -5.62
N LYS A 4 9.12 -21.16 -5.25
CA LYS A 4 10.24 -21.15 -6.19
C LYS A 4 10.03 -22.20 -7.29
N GLY A 5 10.33 -21.82 -8.55
CA GLY A 5 10.23 -22.73 -9.69
C GLY A 5 8.83 -22.90 -10.28
N LEU A 6 7.83 -22.12 -9.84
CA LEU A 6 6.48 -22.15 -10.42
C LEU A 6 6.44 -21.50 -11.81
N PHE A 7 7.30 -20.52 -12.05
CA PHE A 7 7.41 -19.79 -13.31
C PHE A 7 8.88 -19.74 -13.76
N GLU A 8 9.09 -19.60 -15.05
CA GLU A 8 10.42 -19.42 -15.64
C GLU A 8 10.98 -18.02 -15.33
N HIS A 9 12.31 -17.93 -15.26
CA HIS A 9 12.99 -16.66 -15.10
C HIS A 9 12.72 -15.74 -16.30
N GLY A 10 12.41 -14.48 -16.01
CA GLY A 10 12.15 -13.50 -17.06
C GLY A 10 10.80 -13.61 -17.75
N PHE A 11 9.86 -14.32 -17.14
CA PHE A 11 8.55 -14.60 -17.73
C PHE A 11 7.61 -13.41 -17.75
N PHE A 12 7.65 -12.55 -16.71
CA PHE A 12 6.66 -11.48 -16.55
C PHE A 12 7.17 -10.11 -17.02
N ASP A 13 6.31 -9.37 -17.73
CA ASP A 13 6.50 -7.96 -18.05
C ASP A 13 6.19 -7.06 -16.86
N VAL A 14 5.16 -7.41 -16.08
CA VAL A 14 4.73 -6.66 -14.89
C VAL A 14 4.39 -7.63 -13.76
N ILE A 15 4.87 -7.32 -12.56
CA ILE A 15 4.46 -8.01 -11.33
C ILE A 15 3.82 -7.00 -10.39
N CYS A 16 2.58 -7.27 -9.99
CA CYS A 16 1.83 -6.48 -9.05
C CYS A 16 1.80 -7.11 -7.66
N CYS A 17 1.92 -6.29 -6.61
CA CYS A 17 1.82 -6.72 -5.23
C CYS A 17 1.11 -5.63 -4.42
N PHE A 18 -0.11 -5.92 -3.96
CA PHE A 18 -0.97 -4.96 -3.28
C PHE A 18 -1.21 -5.39 -1.85
N HIS A 19 -0.86 -4.52 -0.89
CA HIS A 19 -1.03 -4.75 0.55
C HIS A 19 -0.52 -6.14 0.99
N THR A 20 0.66 -6.53 0.54
CA THR A 20 1.26 -7.83 0.83
C THR A 20 2.73 -7.68 1.23
N LEU A 21 3.42 -6.68 0.68
CA LEU A 21 4.86 -6.50 0.90
C LEU A 21 5.20 -6.27 2.38
N ASP A 22 4.31 -5.61 3.09
CA ASP A 22 4.37 -5.29 4.51
C ASP A 22 4.20 -6.52 5.42
N HIS A 23 3.63 -7.63 4.90
CA HIS A 23 3.43 -8.89 5.63
C HIS A 23 4.50 -9.97 5.33
N ILE A 24 5.45 -9.72 4.44
CA ILE A 24 6.46 -10.72 4.05
C ILE A 24 7.59 -10.77 5.06
N ILE A 25 7.79 -11.92 5.70
CA ILE A 25 8.85 -12.12 6.73
C ILE A 25 10.24 -11.96 6.09
N ASP A 26 10.52 -12.71 5.02
CA ASP A 26 11.79 -12.63 4.28
C ASP A 26 11.63 -11.77 3.04
N LEU A 27 11.62 -10.47 3.26
CA LEU A 27 11.39 -9.48 2.23
C LEU A 27 12.53 -9.41 1.20
N GLU A 28 13.78 -9.69 1.62
CA GLU A 28 14.92 -9.67 0.71
C GLU A 28 14.85 -10.84 -0.29
N SER A 29 14.61 -12.06 0.18
CA SER A 29 14.42 -13.22 -0.71
C SER A 29 13.22 -13.05 -1.63
N PHE A 30 12.11 -12.48 -1.13
CA PHE A 30 10.92 -12.21 -1.93
C PHE A 30 11.21 -11.24 -3.08
N ILE A 31 11.93 -10.15 -2.82
CA ILE A 31 12.24 -9.15 -3.85
C ILE A 31 13.26 -9.66 -4.88
N ILE A 32 14.19 -10.53 -4.47
CA ILE A 32 15.12 -11.22 -5.35
C ILE A 32 14.36 -12.14 -6.30
N GLU A 33 13.40 -12.91 -5.78
CA GLU A 33 12.56 -13.80 -6.59
C GLU A 33 11.72 -13.01 -7.61
N ILE A 34 11.02 -11.96 -7.17
CA ILE A 34 10.28 -11.07 -8.08
C ILE A 34 11.19 -10.54 -9.19
N LYS A 35 12.40 -10.09 -8.85
CA LYS A 35 13.34 -9.59 -9.84
C LYS A 35 13.79 -10.67 -10.81
N SER A 36 13.93 -11.93 -10.37
CA SER A 36 14.28 -13.05 -11.25
C SER A 36 13.18 -13.39 -12.25
N LEU A 37 11.93 -13.30 -11.83
CA LEU A 37 10.75 -13.59 -12.64
C LEU A 37 10.43 -12.49 -13.66
N LEU A 38 10.86 -11.25 -13.42
CA LEU A 38 10.71 -10.15 -14.37
C LEU A 38 11.64 -10.30 -15.56
N ASN A 39 11.12 -10.03 -16.76
CA ASN A 39 11.94 -9.92 -17.98
C ASN A 39 12.91 -8.73 -17.91
N LYS A 40 13.73 -8.55 -18.96
CA LYS A 40 14.77 -7.50 -19.00
C LYS A 40 14.21 -6.09 -18.84
N ASN A 41 13.02 -5.81 -19.36
CA ASN A 41 12.32 -4.51 -19.28
C ASN A 41 11.18 -4.52 -18.26
N GLY A 42 11.10 -5.58 -17.46
CA GLY A 42 9.99 -5.82 -16.54
C GLY A 42 9.89 -4.78 -15.46
N GLN A 43 8.66 -4.54 -15.05
CA GLN A 43 8.29 -3.53 -14.05
C GLN A 43 7.56 -4.16 -12.88
N ILE A 44 7.68 -3.50 -11.74
CA ILE A 44 6.84 -3.78 -10.57
C ILE A 44 5.82 -2.67 -10.38
N PHE A 45 4.64 -3.04 -9.88
CA PHE A 45 3.66 -2.11 -9.32
C PHE A 45 3.24 -2.61 -7.94
N PHE A 46 3.70 -1.92 -6.89
CA PHE A 46 3.36 -2.27 -5.53
C PHE A 46 2.53 -1.19 -4.87
N ILE A 47 1.63 -1.59 -3.97
CA ILE A 47 0.89 -0.71 -3.06
C ILE A 47 1.14 -1.19 -1.64
N VAL A 48 1.58 -0.28 -0.77
CA VAL A 48 1.86 -0.53 0.65
C VAL A 48 1.30 0.60 1.51
N HIS A 49 1.26 0.41 2.82
CA HIS A 49 0.90 1.46 3.77
C HIS A 49 1.99 2.53 3.87
N ASP A 50 1.56 3.78 4.11
CA ASP A 50 2.44 4.95 4.29
C ASP A 50 2.46 5.39 5.75
N THR A 51 3.60 5.24 6.43
CA THR A 51 3.78 5.73 7.80
C THR A 51 3.67 7.25 7.93
N ASN A 52 3.70 7.99 6.82
CA ASN A 52 3.46 9.43 6.77
C ASN A 52 2.03 9.77 6.29
N GLY A 53 1.16 8.76 6.18
CA GLY A 53 -0.22 8.92 5.74
C GLY A 53 -1.09 9.71 6.72
N LEU A 54 -2.25 10.15 6.25
CA LEU A 54 -3.19 10.92 7.05
C LEU A 54 -3.67 10.15 8.29
N SER A 55 -3.89 8.85 8.17
CA SER A 55 -4.32 8.00 9.30
C SER A 55 -3.31 8.02 10.44
N VAL A 56 -2.01 7.96 10.13
CA VAL A 56 -0.95 8.04 11.15
C VAL A 56 -0.87 9.44 11.76
N LYS A 57 -1.00 10.49 10.95
CA LYS A 57 -0.98 11.88 11.45
C LYS A 57 -2.12 12.18 12.41
N LEU A 58 -3.29 11.58 12.20
CA LEU A 58 -4.47 11.80 13.03
C LEU A 58 -4.54 10.87 14.24
N LEU A 59 -4.13 9.62 14.08
CA LEU A 59 -4.31 8.56 15.09
C LEU A 59 -3.02 8.19 15.82
N GLY A 60 -1.85 8.61 15.30
CA GLY A 60 -0.55 8.20 15.84
C GLY A 60 -0.41 6.68 15.84
N GLU A 61 0.02 6.11 16.95
CA GLU A 61 0.18 4.67 17.16
C GLU A 61 -1.15 3.87 17.13
N LYS A 62 -2.29 4.56 17.25
CA LYS A 62 -3.62 3.94 17.10
C LYS A 62 -4.04 3.79 15.64
N SER A 63 -3.21 4.20 14.69
CA SER A 63 -3.50 3.98 13.27
C SER A 63 -3.50 2.49 12.95
N PRO A 64 -4.49 2.00 12.16
CA PRO A 64 -4.57 0.59 11.78
C PRO A 64 -3.34 0.02 11.08
N ILE A 65 -2.43 0.87 10.60
CA ILE A 65 -1.18 0.38 9.99
C ILE A 65 -0.17 -0.14 11.01
N PHE A 66 -0.32 0.22 12.29
CA PHE A 66 0.50 -0.34 13.38
C PHE A 66 -0.16 -1.59 13.94
N ASP A 67 -0.27 -2.59 13.12
CA ASP A 67 -0.81 -3.90 13.45
C ASP A 67 0.33 -4.92 13.58
N VAL A 68 0.11 -5.96 14.37
CA VAL A 68 1.05 -7.08 14.53
C VAL A 68 1.33 -7.83 13.22
N GLU A 69 0.43 -7.75 12.25
CA GLU A 69 0.59 -8.37 10.94
C GLU A 69 1.53 -7.60 10.00
N HIS A 70 1.75 -6.30 10.24
CA HIS A 70 2.64 -5.46 9.43
C HIS A 70 4.09 -5.53 9.93
N ILE A 71 4.86 -6.44 9.37
CA ILE A 71 6.26 -6.69 9.75
C ILE A 71 7.17 -5.54 9.28
N PHE A 72 6.87 -5.00 8.10
CA PHE A 72 7.60 -3.87 7.51
C PHE A 72 6.67 -2.68 7.31
N LEU A 73 7.15 -1.52 7.76
CA LEU A 73 6.44 -0.25 7.58
C LEU A 73 7.23 0.68 6.68
N PHE A 74 6.58 1.20 5.66
CA PHE A 74 7.21 2.04 4.66
C PHE A 74 6.71 3.48 4.71
N ASN A 75 7.56 4.39 4.24
CA ASN A 75 7.19 5.69 3.71
C ASN A 75 7.81 5.83 2.32
N LYS A 76 7.48 6.90 1.60
CA LYS A 76 7.98 7.11 0.23
C LYS A 76 9.51 7.03 0.13
N LYS A 77 10.23 7.57 1.12
CA LYS A 77 11.69 7.60 1.13
C LYS A 77 12.29 6.21 1.38
N SER A 78 11.78 5.49 2.39
CA SER A 78 12.27 4.14 2.74
C SER A 78 11.97 3.12 1.63
N LEU A 79 10.76 3.16 1.05
CA LEU A 79 10.38 2.29 -0.07
C LEU A 79 11.25 2.52 -1.31
N ASN A 80 11.49 3.78 -1.67
CA ASN A 80 12.37 4.13 -2.79
C ASN A 80 13.81 3.63 -2.55
N LYS A 81 14.34 3.85 -1.33
CA LYS A 81 15.69 3.39 -0.95
C LYS A 81 15.79 1.86 -0.99
N PHE A 82 14.79 1.16 -0.46
CA PHE A 82 14.73 -0.30 -0.47
C PHE A 82 14.76 -0.86 -1.89
N LEU A 83 13.92 -0.36 -2.79
CA LEU A 83 13.88 -0.84 -4.17
C LEU A 83 15.17 -0.55 -4.93
N LYS A 84 15.76 0.63 -4.76
CA LYS A 84 17.05 0.97 -5.38
C LYS A 84 18.19 0.07 -4.91
N LYS A 85 18.23 -0.24 -3.60
CA LYS A 85 19.20 -1.18 -3.01
C LYS A 85 19.08 -2.56 -3.65
N ASN A 86 17.85 -2.99 -3.95
CA ASN A 86 17.56 -4.32 -4.51
C ASN A 86 17.60 -4.38 -6.05
N GLY A 87 18.17 -3.35 -6.71
CA GLY A 87 18.43 -3.38 -8.15
C GLY A 87 17.24 -3.02 -9.01
N PHE A 88 16.36 -2.15 -8.51
CA PHE A 88 15.35 -1.46 -9.32
C PHE A 88 15.81 -0.04 -9.66
N SER A 89 15.34 0.46 -10.80
CA SER A 89 15.62 1.80 -11.33
C SER A 89 14.31 2.47 -11.74
N ASN A 90 14.40 3.74 -12.18
CA ASN A 90 13.22 4.52 -12.59
C ASN A 90 12.06 4.50 -11.58
N THR A 91 12.40 4.47 -10.29
CA THR A 91 11.44 4.33 -9.20
C THR A 91 10.61 5.60 -9.07
N ARG A 92 9.29 5.48 -9.26
CA ARG A 92 8.31 6.54 -9.04
C ARG A 92 7.40 6.13 -7.90
N VAL A 93 7.45 6.86 -6.78
CA VAL A 93 6.58 6.64 -5.61
C VAL A 93 5.55 7.76 -5.53
N PHE A 94 4.27 7.41 -5.39
CA PHE A 94 3.15 8.34 -5.36
C PHE A 94 2.11 7.95 -4.31
N SER A 95 1.31 8.92 -3.86
CA SER A 95 0.21 8.64 -2.93
C SER A 95 -0.99 8.10 -3.68
N ILE A 96 -1.66 7.10 -3.10
CA ILE A 96 -2.89 6.52 -3.62
C ILE A 96 -4.10 7.24 -3.02
N LEU A 97 -5.10 7.50 -3.86
CA LEU A 97 -6.41 7.94 -3.43
C LEU A 97 -7.27 6.72 -3.10
N ASN A 98 -7.80 6.71 -1.88
CA ASN A 98 -8.78 5.71 -1.46
C ASN A 98 -10.17 6.33 -1.58
N THR A 99 -11.03 5.73 -2.39
CA THR A 99 -12.41 6.20 -2.59
C THR A 99 -13.36 5.24 -1.90
N TYR A 100 -14.02 5.72 -0.87
CA TYR A 100 -15.02 4.97 -0.11
C TYR A 100 -16.25 5.84 0.13
N PRO A 101 -17.43 5.25 0.42
CA PRO A 101 -18.59 6.00 0.86
C PRO A 101 -18.29 6.83 2.13
N LEU A 102 -18.95 7.96 2.29
CA LEU A 102 -18.79 8.82 3.49
C LEU A 102 -19.03 8.06 4.80
N PHE A 103 -19.91 7.07 4.81
CA PHE A 103 -20.10 6.16 5.93
C PHE A 103 -18.81 5.47 6.39
N TYR A 104 -18.01 5.00 5.44
CA TYR A 104 -16.76 4.33 5.75
C TYR A 104 -15.79 5.28 6.46
N TRP A 105 -15.65 6.48 5.92
CA TRP A 105 -14.79 7.50 6.50
C TRP A 105 -15.27 7.91 7.90
N LEU A 106 -16.57 8.09 8.08
CA LEU A 106 -17.15 8.41 9.38
C LEU A 106 -16.90 7.33 10.43
N LYS A 107 -17.01 6.04 10.05
CA LYS A 107 -16.77 4.91 10.95
C LYS A 107 -15.34 4.87 11.48
N ILE A 108 -14.35 5.15 10.64
CA ILE A 108 -12.92 5.11 11.01
C ILE A 108 -12.43 6.42 11.64
N PHE A 109 -13.17 7.52 11.50
CA PHE A 109 -12.75 8.81 12.03
C PHE A 109 -12.78 8.82 13.57
N PRO A 110 -11.76 9.39 14.26
CA PRO A 110 -11.63 9.36 15.72
C PRO A 110 -12.51 10.42 16.40
N ILE A 111 -13.82 10.26 16.30
CA ILE A 111 -14.81 11.11 17.00
C ILE A 111 -15.53 10.30 18.09
N PRO A 112 -16.05 10.96 19.14
CA PRO A 112 -16.80 10.28 20.20
C PRO A 112 -17.97 9.47 19.67
N ASN A 113 -18.19 8.27 20.22
CA ASN A 113 -19.21 7.34 19.73
C ASN A 113 -20.63 7.92 19.71
N ILE A 114 -20.98 8.76 20.68
CA ILE A 114 -22.31 9.41 20.75
C ILE A 114 -22.53 10.27 19.51
N LEU A 115 -21.55 11.13 19.16
CA LEU A 115 -21.63 12.00 17.99
C LEU A 115 -21.58 11.18 16.69
N LYS A 116 -20.75 10.14 16.67
CA LYS A 116 -20.65 9.20 15.54
C LYS A 116 -21.99 8.55 15.22
N THR A 117 -22.69 8.04 16.23
CA THR A 117 -24.00 7.41 16.07
C THR A 117 -25.05 8.37 15.53
N GLN A 118 -25.06 9.62 16.02
CA GLN A 118 -25.98 10.65 15.52
C GLN A 118 -25.71 11.00 14.07
N LEU A 119 -24.45 11.20 13.71
CA LEU A 119 -24.05 11.49 12.32
C LEU A 119 -24.39 10.34 11.37
N ILE A 120 -24.18 9.08 11.81
CA ILE A 120 -24.54 7.91 11.01
C ILE A 120 -26.03 7.92 10.70
N LYS A 121 -26.90 8.14 11.71
CA LYS A 121 -28.35 8.22 11.50
C LYS A 121 -28.75 9.32 10.50
N ILE A 122 -28.13 10.51 10.60
CA ILE A 122 -28.40 11.62 9.68
C ILE A 122 -27.99 11.22 8.24
N PHE A 123 -26.83 10.60 8.08
CA PHE A 123 -26.36 10.15 6.77
C PHE A 123 -27.18 9.00 6.18
N GLU A 124 -27.72 8.12 7.02
CA GLU A 124 -28.66 7.07 6.60
C GLU A 124 -29.95 7.66 6.06
N LEU A 125 -30.58 8.56 6.82
CA LEU A 125 -31.85 9.20 6.44
C LEU A 125 -31.71 10.06 5.17
N SER A 126 -30.61 10.77 5.02
CA SER A 126 -30.35 11.66 3.88
C SER A 126 -29.75 10.96 2.67
N LYS A 127 -29.38 9.67 2.77
CA LYS A 127 -28.60 8.91 1.79
C LYS A 127 -27.22 9.51 1.45
N LEU A 128 -26.81 10.58 2.12
CA LEU A 128 -25.50 11.23 1.91
C LEU A 128 -24.32 10.31 2.25
N GLY A 129 -24.55 9.35 3.15
CA GLY A 129 -23.53 8.38 3.56
C GLY A 129 -22.99 7.52 2.42
N TYR A 130 -23.74 7.38 1.34
CA TYR A 130 -23.33 6.57 0.16
C TYR A 130 -22.53 7.36 -0.89
N ILE A 131 -22.43 8.68 -0.73
CA ILE A 131 -21.64 9.50 -1.65
C ILE A 131 -20.16 9.08 -1.56
N PRO A 132 -19.52 8.74 -2.68
CA PRO A 132 -18.11 8.38 -2.69
C PRO A 132 -17.25 9.62 -2.39
N PHE A 133 -16.31 9.47 -1.48
CA PHE A 133 -15.36 10.51 -1.12
C PHE A 133 -13.94 9.96 -1.13
N SER A 134 -13.02 10.70 -1.77
CA SER A 134 -11.65 10.26 -1.99
C SER A 134 -10.69 10.97 -1.05
N LEU A 135 -9.88 10.21 -0.32
CA LEU A 135 -8.82 10.72 0.55
C LEU A 135 -7.50 9.99 0.29
N ARG A 136 -6.40 10.70 0.49
CA ARG A 136 -5.05 10.10 0.59
C ARG A 136 -4.83 9.64 2.03
N ALA A 137 -5.53 8.57 2.39
CA ALA A 137 -5.64 8.15 3.79
C ALA A 137 -4.35 7.55 4.37
N GLY A 138 -3.53 6.91 3.54
CA GLY A 138 -2.30 6.31 4.06
C GLY A 138 -1.76 5.17 3.21
N ASN A 139 -1.98 5.22 1.90
CA ASN A 139 -1.39 4.26 0.97
C ASN A 139 -0.48 4.95 -0.03
N ILE A 140 0.63 4.30 -0.36
CA ILE A 140 1.56 4.70 -1.42
C ILE A 140 1.68 3.59 -2.45
N GLY A 141 1.68 4.00 -3.71
CA GLY A 141 2.01 3.16 -4.84
C GLY A 141 3.43 3.41 -5.30
N VAL A 142 4.06 2.39 -5.86
CA VAL A 142 5.36 2.52 -6.50
C VAL A 142 5.38 1.74 -7.81
N VAL A 143 5.92 2.38 -8.85
CA VAL A 143 6.32 1.73 -10.09
C VAL A 143 7.83 1.81 -10.19
N ALA A 144 8.48 0.71 -10.55
CA ALA A 144 9.92 0.69 -10.78
C ALA A 144 10.28 -0.36 -11.83
N SER A 145 11.35 -0.12 -12.57
CA SER A 145 11.86 -1.02 -13.60
C SER A 145 13.00 -1.88 -13.05
N LYS A 146 13.10 -3.11 -13.51
CA LYS A 146 14.28 -3.95 -13.28
C LYS A 146 15.52 -3.26 -13.86
N ARG A 147 16.54 -3.03 -13.01
CA ARG A 147 17.80 -2.47 -13.49
C ARG A 147 18.49 -3.50 -14.39
N GLN A 148 18.83 -3.10 -15.59
CA GLN A 148 19.71 -3.90 -16.45
C GLN A 148 21.11 -3.88 -15.86
N LYS A 149 21.78 -5.03 -15.85
CA LYS A 149 23.24 -5.08 -15.64
C LYS A 149 23.86 -4.65 -16.97
N GLU A 150 24.59 -3.55 -16.94
CA GLU A 150 25.56 -3.22 -18.01
C GLU A 150 26.63 -4.30 -18.10
#